data_16c61bdf09af8c5d99df3c243019f85f
#
_entry.id   16c61bdf09af8c5d99df3c243019f85f
#
_cell.length_a   1.000
_cell.length_b   1.000
_cell.length_c   1.000
_cell.angle_alpha   90.00
_cell.angle_beta   90.00
_cell.angle_gamma   90.00
#
_symmetry.space_group_name_H-M   'P 1'
#
loop_
_entity.id
_entity.type
_entity.pdbx_description
1 polymer ?
#
loop_
_entity_poly.entity_id
_entity_poly.type
_entity_poly.pdbx_seq_one_letter_code
_entity_poly.pdbx_strand_id
1 'polypeptide(L)'
;MFANKKVVVVMPAYNAQKTLRQTYDEVMAQNVVDLVIIVDDASHDDTAAVARKLPHTVVEVHPENRGYGANQKTCYKLALEQGADIIIMVHPDYQYTPKLIPAMASMIGNGLYHCVLGSRILGGCALAGNMPFYKYISNRFLTFAENIFTGAKLSEYHTGYRAFSRQLLEQLPLDANSDDFVFDNQMLAQILWLGYTIAEVSCPTKYFAEASSINFSRSLKYGLGCLWTALQFRLAKMKLIKSKLFPSFS
;
A
#
# COMPACT_ATOMS: atom_id res chain seq x y z
N MET A 1 5.34 -20.36 2.93
CA MET A 1 6.06 -19.73 4.09
C MET A 1 7.45 -19.28 3.67
N PHE A 2 7.88 -18.14 4.15
CA PHE A 2 9.23 -17.63 3.97
C PHE A 2 9.92 -17.51 5.32
N ALA A 3 11.11 -18.13 5.50
CA ALA A 3 11.86 -18.13 6.77
C ALA A 3 10.99 -18.49 8.00
N ASN A 4 10.16 -19.51 7.89
CA ASN A 4 9.19 -19.96 8.91
C ASN A 4 8.11 -18.91 9.28
N LYS A 5 7.90 -17.89 8.45
CA LYS A 5 6.90 -16.85 8.59
C LYS A 5 5.79 -17.01 7.58
N LYS A 6 4.54 -16.80 8.02
CA LYS A 6 3.36 -16.84 7.16
C LYS A 6 3.28 -15.56 6.33
N VAL A 7 3.35 -15.72 5.01
CA VAL A 7 3.25 -14.62 4.04
C VAL A 7 1.82 -14.54 3.51
N VAL A 8 1.18 -13.42 3.74
CA VAL A 8 -0.18 -13.14 3.24
C VAL A 8 -0.14 -11.96 2.28
N VAL A 9 -0.69 -12.17 1.09
CA VAL A 9 -0.93 -11.07 0.14
C VAL A 9 -2.33 -10.55 0.33
N VAL A 10 -2.50 -9.24 0.40
CA VAL A 10 -3.80 -8.57 0.45
C VAL A 10 -4.06 -7.81 -0.85
N MET A 11 -5.27 -7.94 -1.38
CA MET A 11 -5.70 -7.32 -2.64
C MET A 11 -6.98 -6.52 -2.40
N PRO A 12 -6.90 -5.20 -2.14
CA PRO A 12 -8.07 -4.35 -2.15
C PRO A 12 -8.60 -4.24 -3.59
N ALA A 13 -9.83 -4.71 -3.82
CA ALA A 13 -10.42 -4.84 -5.15
C ALA A 13 -11.65 -3.92 -5.31
N TYR A 14 -11.75 -3.30 -6.47
CA TYR A 14 -12.93 -2.58 -6.93
C TYR A 14 -12.97 -2.59 -8.47
N ASN A 15 -13.99 -3.24 -9.06
CA ASN A 15 -14.14 -3.41 -10.52
C ASN A 15 -12.88 -3.98 -11.18
N ALA A 16 -12.35 -5.07 -10.62
CA ALA A 16 -11.09 -5.70 -11.04
C ALA A 16 -11.30 -7.03 -11.78
N GLN A 17 -12.50 -7.36 -12.23
CA GLN A 17 -12.86 -8.62 -12.88
C GLN A 17 -11.87 -9.07 -13.96
N LYS A 18 -11.35 -8.13 -14.77
CA LYS A 18 -10.49 -8.41 -15.92
C LYS A 18 -9.06 -8.84 -15.54
N THR A 19 -8.55 -8.35 -14.43
CA THR A 19 -7.13 -8.44 -14.05
C THR A 19 -6.88 -9.26 -12.79
N LEU A 20 -7.89 -9.41 -11.93
CA LEU A 20 -7.79 -10.10 -10.65
C LEU A 20 -7.21 -11.52 -10.79
N ARG A 21 -7.75 -12.33 -11.71
CA ARG A 21 -7.28 -13.71 -11.92
C ARG A 21 -5.81 -13.75 -12.32
N GLN A 22 -5.41 -12.91 -13.27
CA GLN A 22 -4.04 -12.87 -13.75
C GLN A 22 -3.07 -12.43 -12.64
N THR A 23 -3.44 -11.40 -11.87
CA THR A 23 -2.64 -10.93 -10.73
C THR A 23 -2.49 -12.02 -9.69
N TYR A 24 -3.58 -12.70 -9.34
CA TYR A 24 -3.58 -13.82 -8.39
C TYR A 24 -2.67 -14.97 -8.85
N ASP A 25 -2.80 -15.41 -10.10
CA ASP A 25 -2.01 -16.51 -10.63
C ASP A 25 -0.50 -16.19 -10.58
N GLU A 26 -0.10 -14.95 -10.90
CA GLU A 26 1.30 -14.53 -10.80
C GLU A 26 1.78 -14.37 -9.35
N VAL A 27 0.92 -13.97 -8.42
CA VAL A 27 1.22 -13.93 -6.97
C VAL A 27 1.50 -15.34 -6.45
N MET A 28 0.64 -16.30 -6.76
CA MET A 28 0.81 -17.69 -6.31
C MET A 28 2.02 -18.36 -6.97
N ALA A 29 2.35 -18.00 -8.21
CA ALA A 29 3.54 -18.50 -8.92
C ALA A 29 4.87 -18.09 -8.24
N GLN A 30 4.87 -17.16 -7.29
CA GLN A 30 6.08 -16.81 -6.53
C GLN A 30 6.48 -17.88 -5.49
N ASN A 31 5.61 -18.84 -5.18
CA ASN A 31 5.86 -19.99 -4.28
C ASN A 31 6.27 -19.62 -2.84
N VAL A 32 6.07 -18.37 -2.40
CA VAL A 32 6.35 -17.91 -1.04
C VAL A 32 5.08 -17.45 -0.31
N VAL A 33 3.97 -17.32 -1.03
CA VAL A 33 2.69 -16.84 -0.51
C VAL A 33 1.87 -18.00 0.02
N ASP A 34 1.38 -17.88 1.25
CA ASP A 34 0.59 -18.92 1.92
C ASP A 34 -0.91 -18.70 1.76
N LEU A 35 -1.35 -17.45 1.66
CA LEU A 35 -2.76 -17.05 1.60
C LEU A 35 -2.89 -15.73 0.83
N VAL A 36 -3.97 -15.60 0.09
CA VAL A 36 -4.37 -14.32 -0.51
C VAL A 36 -5.69 -13.87 0.10
N ILE A 37 -5.76 -12.62 0.55
CA ILE A 37 -6.99 -12.00 1.03
C ILE A 37 -7.45 -10.99 -0.02
N ILE A 38 -8.70 -11.12 -0.46
CA ILE A 38 -9.31 -10.23 -1.44
C ILE A 38 -10.49 -9.56 -0.76
N VAL A 39 -10.44 -8.23 -0.66
CA VAL A 39 -11.57 -7.45 -0.13
C VAL A 39 -12.17 -6.66 -1.28
N ASP A 40 -13.40 -7.01 -1.63
CA ASP A 40 -14.16 -6.36 -2.69
C ASP A 40 -14.99 -5.21 -2.12
N ASP A 41 -14.74 -4.00 -2.59
CA ASP A 41 -15.39 -2.77 -2.09
C ASP A 41 -16.71 -2.49 -2.83
N ALA A 42 -17.61 -3.47 -2.82
CA ALA A 42 -18.91 -3.43 -3.51
C ALA A 42 -18.77 -3.16 -5.01
N SER A 43 -18.00 -3.99 -5.71
CA SER A 43 -17.85 -3.93 -7.17
C SER A 43 -19.19 -4.11 -7.88
N HIS A 44 -19.33 -3.44 -9.04
CA HIS A 44 -20.50 -3.57 -9.92
C HIS A 44 -20.32 -4.64 -11.00
N ASP A 45 -19.10 -5.19 -11.13
CA ASP A 45 -18.76 -6.26 -12.07
C ASP A 45 -18.63 -7.61 -11.35
N ASP A 46 -18.17 -8.66 -12.04
CA ASP A 46 -18.02 -10.00 -11.48
C ASP A 46 -16.77 -10.19 -10.59
N THR A 47 -16.16 -9.12 -10.07
CA THR A 47 -14.94 -9.19 -9.23
C THR A 47 -15.11 -10.18 -8.06
N ALA A 48 -16.18 -10.06 -7.28
CA ALA A 48 -16.45 -10.95 -6.14
C ALA A 48 -16.66 -12.42 -6.58
N ALA A 49 -17.36 -12.63 -7.72
CA ALA A 49 -17.59 -13.97 -8.26
C ALA A 49 -16.30 -14.63 -8.77
N VAL A 50 -15.39 -13.85 -9.38
CA VAL A 50 -14.05 -14.29 -9.76
C VAL A 50 -13.23 -14.64 -8.54
N ALA A 51 -13.20 -13.76 -7.52
CA ALA A 51 -12.44 -13.94 -6.28
C ALA A 51 -12.80 -15.24 -5.56
N ARG A 52 -14.10 -15.55 -5.42
CA ARG A 52 -14.58 -16.78 -4.73
C ARG A 52 -14.19 -18.09 -5.41
N LYS A 53 -13.78 -18.06 -6.67
CA LYS A 53 -13.32 -19.24 -7.41
C LYS A 53 -11.81 -19.50 -7.30
N LEU A 54 -11.07 -18.60 -6.65
CA LEU A 54 -9.63 -18.71 -6.49
C LEU A 54 -9.30 -19.60 -5.28
N PRO A 55 -8.43 -20.61 -5.40
CA PRO A 55 -8.02 -21.42 -4.26
C PRO A 55 -7.14 -20.63 -3.29
N HIS A 56 -6.98 -21.10 -2.07
CA HIS A 56 -6.14 -20.45 -1.04
C HIS A 56 -6.44 -18.95 -0.86
N THR A 57 -7.74 -18.58 -0.90
CA THR A 57 -8.18 -17.21 -0.69
C THR A 57 -9.16 -17.08 0.46
N VAL A 58 -9.11 -15.91 1.12
CA VAL A 58 -10.19 -15.39 1.95
C VAL A 58 -10.80 -14.22 1.19
N VAL A 59 -12.12 -14.25 0.99
CA VAL A 59 -12.82 -13.21 0.24
C VAL A 59 -13.83 -12.54 1.15
N GLU A 60 -13.71 -11.24 1.31
CA GLU A 60 -14.66 -10.37 1.99
C GLU A 60 -15.29 -9.42 0.97
N VAL A 61 -16.57 -9.12 1.13
CA VAL A 61 -17.30 -8.20 0.24
C VAL A 61 -18.00 -7.17 1.10
N HIS A 62 -17.66 -5.90 0.92
CA HIS A 62 -18.35 -4.82 1.61
C HIS A 62 -19.78 -4.67 1.09
N PRO A 63 -20.76 -4.35 1.95
CA PRO A 63 -22.14 -4.15 1.52
C PRO A 63 -22.34 -2.90 0.65
N GLU A 64 -21.41 -1.93 0.77
CA GLU A 64 -21.35 -0.68 0.01
C GLU A 64 -19.89 -0.26 -0.20
N ASN A 65 -19.64 0.61 -1.17
CA ASN A 65 -18.30 1.15 -1.39
C ASN A 65 -17.89 2.06 -0.23
N ARG A 66 -16.91 1.63 0.53
CA ARG A 66 -16.40 2.30 1.74
C ARG A 66 -15.18 3.18 1.47
N GLY A 67 -14.60 3.05 0.29
CA GLY A 67 -13.44 3.79 -0.14
C GLY A 67 -12.12 3.04 0.03
N TYR A 68 -11.11 3.54 -0.67
CA TYR A 68 -9.80 2.91 -0.82
C TYR A 68 -9.11 2.60 0.52
N GLY A 69 -9.07 3.58 1.43
CA GLY A 69 -8.44 3.40 2.75
C GLY A 69 -9.22 2.45 3.64
N ALA A 70 -10.56 2.52 3.64
CA ALA A 70 -11.40 1.60 4.40
C ALA A 70 -11.23 0.15 3.93
N ASN A 71 -11.12 -0.06 2.61
CA ASN A 71 -10.84 -1.38 2.05
C ASN A 71 -9.50 -1.93 2.56
N GLN A 72 -8.44 -1.12 2.54
CA GLN A 72 -7.15 -1.55 3.05
C GLN A 72 -7.16 -1.86 4.55
N LYS A 73 -7.89 -1.07 5.37
CA LYS A 73 -8.07 -1.38 6.80
C LYS A 73 -8.67 -2.76 7.00
N THR A 74 -9.71 -3.10 6.23
CA THR A 74 -10.31 -4.44 6.24
C THR A 74 -9.31 -5.51 5.82
N CYS A 75 -8.53 -5.27 4.76
CA CYS A 75 -7.48 -6.16 4.30
C CYS A 75 -6.45 -6.47 5.41
N TYR A 76 -5.91 -5.45 6.06
CA TYR A 76 -4.89 -5.61 7.10
C TYR A 76 -5.46 -6.29 8.35
N LYS A 77 -6.67 -5.94 8.76
CA LYS A 77 -7.36 -6.59 9.88
C LYS A 77 -7.50 -8.09 9.63
N LEU A 78 -8.06 -8.48 8.49
CA LEU A 78 -8.20 -9.89 8.13
C LEU A 78 -6.86 -10.61 8.05
N ALA A 79 -5.81 -9.97 7.53
CA ALA A 79 -4.47 -10.57 7.47
C ALA A 79 -3.91 -10.86 8.88
N LEU A 80 -4.08 -9.95 9.82
CA LEU A 80 -3.67 -10.13 11.22
C LEU A 80 -4.49 -11.26 11.89
N GLU A 81 -5.81 -11.31 11.68
CA GLU A 81 -6.70 -12.37 12.16
C GLU A 81 -6.33 -13.76 11.61
N GLN A 82 -5.89 -13.82 10.34
CA GLN A 82 -5.40 -15.04 9.71
C GLN A 82 -3.98 -15.43 10.15
N GLY A 83 -3.39 -14.74 11.09
CA GLY A 83 -2.07 -15.07 11.63
C GLY A 83 -0.91 -14.75 10.67
N ALA A 84 -1.03 -13.74 9.81
CA ALA A 84 0.05 -13.30 8.93
C ALA A 84 1.24 -12.75 9.74
N ASP A 85 2.46 -13.13 9.37
CA ASP A 85 3.70 -12.53 9.90
C ASP A 85 4.23 -11.45 8.96
N ILE A 86 4.03 -11.65 7.64
CA ILE A 86 4.42 -10.75 6.57
C ILE A 86 3.18 -10.46 5.74
N ILE A 87 2.82 -9.21 5.60
CA ILE A 87 1.65 -8.76 4.84
C ILE A 87 2.11 -7.93 3.66
N ILE A 88 1.73 -8.34 2.44
CA ILE A 88 2.13 -7.66 1.21
C ILE A 88 0.88 -7.19 0.48
N MET A 89 0.76 -5.89 0.25
CA MET A 89 -0.34 -5.30 -0.48
C MET A 89 0.00 -5.21 -1.96
N VAL A 90 -0.82 -5.83 -2.80
CA VAL A 90 -0.72 -5.82 -4.27
C VAL A 90 -2.08 -5.44 -4.84
N HIS A 91 -2.13 -4.44 -5.69
CA HIS A 91 -3.37 -4.09 -6.40
C HIS A 91 -3.70 -5.12 -7.49
N PRO A 92 -4.98 -5.53 -7.61
CA PRO A 92 -5.39 -6.50 -8.63
C PRO A 92 -5.50 -5.91 -10.04
N ASP A 93 -5.06 -4.67 -10.27
CA ASP A 93 -5.10 -3.97 -11.57
C ASP A 93 -3.87 -4.26 -12.46
N TYR A 94 -2.97 -5.13 -12.00
CA TYR A 94 -1.78 -5.57 -12.72
C TYR A 94 -0.77 -4.46 -13.08
N GLN A 95 -0.83 -3.30 -12.42
CA GLN A 95 0.17 -2.23 -12.59
C GLN A 95 1.53 -2.60 -12.04
N TYR A 96 1.56 -3.34 -10.94
CA TYR A 96 2.77 -3.76 -10.23
C TYR A 96 3.03 -5.23 -10.48
N THR A 97 4.29 -5.57 -10.75
CA THR A 97 4.66 -6.97 -10.94
C THR A 97 4.73 -7.75 -9.62
N PRO A 98 3.97 -8.84 -9.44
CA PRO A 98 4.09 -9.71 -8.27
C PRO A 98 5.46 -10.34 -8.08
N LYS A 99 6.33 -10.33 -9.09
CA LYS A 99 7.68 -10.93 -9.06
C LYS A 99 8.61 -10.33 -7.99
N LEU A 100 8.26 -9.17 -7.42
CA LEU A 100 9.00 -8.56 -6.31
C LEU A 100 8.60 -9.09 -4.93
N ILE A 101 7.51 -9.87 -4.82
CA ILE A 101 7.05 -10.44 -3.55
C ILE A 101 8.17 -11.17 -2.80
N PRO A 102 8.97 -12.06 -3.42
CA PRO A 102 10.05 -12.76 -2.70
C PRO A 102 11.11 -11.80 -2.14
N ALA A 103 11.46 -10.75 -2.88
CA ALA A 103 12.44 -9.75 -2.43
C ALA A 103 11.93 -8.98 -1.20
N MET A 104 10.68 -8.50 -1.27
CA MET A 104 10.05 -7.76 -0.17
C MET A 104 9.85 -8.67 1.05
N ALA A 105 9.38 -9.90 0.85
CA ALA A 105 9.23 -10.90 1.90
C ALA A 105 10.57 -11.25 2.57
N SER A 106 11.65 -11.33 1.79
CA SER A 106 13.00 -11.59 2.31
C SER A 106 13.48 -10.47 3.24
N MET A 107 13.29 -9.22 2.86
CA MET A 107 13.73 -8.07 3.68
C MET A 107 13.03 -8.04 5.05
N ILE A 108 11.75 -8.39 5.10
CA ILE A 108 10.97 -8.47 6.34
C ILE A 108 11.24 -9.78 7.08
N GLY A 109 11.23 -10.90 6.35
CA GLY A 109 11.38 -12.24 6.90
C GLY A 109 12.70 -12.44 7.63
N ASN A 110 13.78 -11.84 7.14
CA ASN A 110 15.11 -11.85 7.77
C ASN A 110 15.29 -10.76 8.85
N GLY A 111 14.24 -10.00 9.17
CA GLY A 111 14.29 -8.99 10.22
C GLY A 111 15.09 -7.74 9.91
N LEU A 112 15.36 -7.48 8.61
CA LEU A 112 16.11 -6.29 8.20
C LEU A 112 15.27 -5.02 8.29
N TYR A 113 13.98 -5.12 7.91
CA TYR A 113 13.03 -4.01 7.89
C TYR A 113 11.63 -4.47 8.30
N HIS A 114 10.83 -3.52 8.78
CA HIS A 114 9.41 -3.74 9.10
C HIS A 114 8.46 -3.18 8.03
N CYS A 115 8.97 -2.34 7.13
CA CYS A 115 8.25 -1.78 6.00
C CYS A 115 9.13 -1.76 4.75
N VAL A 116 8.60 -2.22 3.62
CA VAL A 116 9.27 -2.21 2.31
C VAL A 116 8.31 -1.67 1.26
N LEU A 117 8.77 -0.73 0.44
CA LEU A 117 8.01 -0.14 -0.67
C LEU A 117 8.55 -0.62 -2.01
N GLY A 118 7.65 -0.90 -2.95
CA GLY A 118 7.99 -1.06 -4.36
C GLY A 118 8.00 0.30 -5.05
N SER A 119 9.15 0.98 -5.13
CA SER A 119 9.25 2.32 -5.70
C SER A 119 9.37 2.30 -7.22
N ARG A 120 8.50 3.05 -7.88
CA ARG A 120 8.52 3.28 -9.33
C ARG A 120 9.63 4.26 -9.74
N ILE A 121 10.09 5.05 -8.79
CA ILE A 121 11.04 6.16 -9.00
C ILE A 121 12.48 5.71 -8.80
N LEU A 122 12.75 4.86 -7.81
CA LEU A 122 14.10 4.48 -7.39
C LEU A 122 14.98 3.96 -8.54
N GLY A 123 14.42 3.14 -9.43
CA GLY A 123 15.15 2.57 -10.57
C GLY A 123 15.08 3.39 -11.86
N GLY A 124 14.47 4.60 -11.83
CA GLY A 124 14.32 5.45 -13.01
C GLY A 124 13.31 4.94 -14.05
N CYS A 125 12.55 3.88 -13.74
CA CYS A 125 11.69 3.19 -14.72
C CYS A 125 10.30 3.83 -14.88
N ALA A 126 9.95 4.85 -14.12
CA ALA A 126 8.60 5.40 -14.09
C ALA A 126 8.14 5.93 -15.47
N LEU A 127 8.97 6.73 -16.14
CA LEU A 127 8.65 7.28 -17.46
C LEU A 127 8.73 6.20 -18.55
N ALA A 128 9.68 5.28 -18.46
CA ALA A 128 9.78 4.14 -19.36
C ALA A 128 8.56 3.20 -19.25
N GLY A 129 7.91 3.16 -18.08
CA GLY A 129 6.64 2.45 -17.84
C GLY A 129 5.39 3.22 -18.26
N ASN A 130 5.53 4.31 -19.02
CA ASN A 130 4.45 5.18 -19.50
C ASN A 130 3.72 5.97 -18.39
N MET A 131 4.39 6.27 -17.27
CA MET A 131 3.83 7.21 -16.28
C MET A 131 3.60 8.57 -16.96
N PRO A 132 2.38 9.15 -16.90
CA PRO A 132 2.15 10.48 -17.44
C PRO A 132 3.09 11.51 -16.82
N PHE A 133 3.70 12.37 -17.64
CA PHE A 133 4.73 13.31 -17.21
C PHE A 133 4.27 14.23 -16.06
N TYR A 134 3.03 14.72 -16.12
CA TYR A 134 2.47 15.55 -15.03
C TYR A 134 2.37 14.79 -13.70
N LYS A 135 2.05 13.46 -13.74
CA LYS A 135 2.04 12.62 -12.54
C LYS A 135 3.45 12.42 -11.99
N TYR A 136 4.43 12.26 -12.88
CA TYR A 136 5.83 12.18 -12.47
C TYR A 136 6.28 13.45 -11.74
N ILE A 137 6.06 14.62 -12.34
CA ILE A 137 6.44 15.91 -11.71
C ILE A 137 5.72 16.11 -10.38
N SER A 138 4.41 15.85 -10.32
CA SER A 138 3.63 15.95 -9.08
C SER A 138 4.15 15.00 -7.99
N ASN A 139 4.46 13.76 -8.35
CA ASN A 139 5.06 12.77 -7.44
C ASN A 139 6.41 13.29 -6.89
N ARG A 140 7.29 13.80 -7.75
CA ARG A 140 8.59 14.32 -7.32
C ARG A 140 8.46 15.51 -6.38
N PHE A 141 7.54 16.44 -6.69
CA PHE A 141 7.28 17.62 -5.85
C PHE A 141 6.74 17.21 -4.47
N LEU A 142 5.71 16.35 -4.43
CA LEU A 142 5.12 15.88 -3.18
C LEU A 142 6.17 15.12 -2.35
N THR A 143 6.89 14.18 -2.94
CA THR A 143 7.95 13.41 -2.27
C THR A 143 9.02 14.35 -1.67
N PHE A 144 9.43 15.38 -2.40
CA PHE A 144 10.40 16.36 -1.91
C PHE A 144 9.87 17.11 -0.67
N ALA A 145 8.64 17.61 -0.74
CA ALA A 145 8.00 18.28 0.39
C ALA A 145 7.86 17.36 1.61
N GLU A 146 7.40 16.13 1.39
CA GLU A 146 7.23 15.14 2.46
C GLU A 146 8.57 14.78 3.13
N ASN A 147 9.63 14.59 2.35
CA ASN A 147 10.98 14.37 2.89
C ASN A 147 11.47 15.52 3.76
N ILE A 148 11.20 16.77 3.38
CA ILE A 148 11.54 17.98 4.19
C ILE A 148 10.78 17.95 5.51
N PHE A 149 9.46 17.72 5.48
CA PHE A 149 8.63 17.79 6.68
C PHE A 149 8.87 16.61 7.63
N THR A 150 9.06 15.40 7.10
CA THR A 150 9.29 14.19 7.90
C THR A 150 10.73 14.02 8.33
N GLY A 151 11.69 14.56 7.55
CA GLY A 151 13.13 14.32 7.70
C GLY A 151 13.58 12.98 7.12
N ALA A 152 12.72 12.29 6.35
CA ALA A 152 13.07 11.06 5.66
C ALA A 152 13.80 11.33 4.33
N LYS A 153 14.23 10.23 3.66
CA LYS A 153 14.90 10.28 2.35
C LYS A 153 14.33 9.22 1.41
N LEU A 154 13.00 9.11 1.35
CA LEU A 154 12.35 8.16 0.46
C LEU A 154 12.40 8.68 -0.98
N SER A 155 12.51 7.74 -1.92
CA SER A 155 12.44 8.05 -3.35
C SER A 155 11.01 8.30 -3.80
N GLU A 156 10.02 7.68 -3.11
CA GLU A 156 8.59 7.77 -3.40
C GLU A 156 7.74 7.46 -2.17
N TYR A 157 6.63 8.23 -1.98
CA TYR A 157 5.58 7.95 -1.00
C TYR A 157 4.29 7.37 -1.63
N HIS A 158 4.11 7.57 -2.94
CA HIS A 158 2.82 7.40 -3.63
C HIS A 158 2.68 6.06 -4.36
N THR A 159 3.44 5.06 -3.93
CA THR A 159 3.31 3.70 -4.44
C THR A 159 2.26 2.92 -3.65
N GLY A 160 1.46 2.10 -4.34
CA GLY A 160 0.53 1.16 -3.72
C GLY A 160 1.15 -0.21 -3.43
N TYR A 161 2.38 -0.49 -3.85
CA TYR A 161 3.03 -1.78 -3.61
C TYR A 161 3.85 -1.73 -2.32
N ARG A 162 3.40 -2.41 -1.29
CA ARG A 162 3.92 -2.28 0.08
C ARG A 162 3.95 -3.62 0.79
N ALA A 163 4.93 -3.79 1.65
CA ALA A 163 5.00 -4.95 2.54
C ALA A 163 5.27 -4.49 3.96
N PHE A 164 4.66 -5.19 4.92
CA PHE A 164 4.73 -4.87 6.34
C PHE A 164 4.93 -6.12 7.17
N SER A 165 5.65 -5.99 8.30
CA SER A 165 5.62 -7.01 9.34
C SER A 165 4.35 -6.90 10.17
N ARG A 166 3.92 -8.03 10.77
CA ARG A 166 2.85 -8.06 11.78
C ARG A 166 3.11 -7.04 12.89
N GLN A 167 4.32 -7.08 13.47
CA GLN A 167 4.72 -6.20 14.57
C GLN A 167 4.48 -4.73 14.26
N LEU A 168 4.76 -4.28 13.05
CA LEU A 168 4.53 -2.90 12.65
C LEU A 168 3.03 -2.61 12.52
N LEU A 169 2.27 -3.45 11.83
CA LEU A 169 0.83 -3.20 11.61
C LEU A 169 0.03 -3.15 12.91
N GLU A 170 0.40 -3.97 13.90
CA GLU A 170 -0.24 -3.98 15.22
C GLU A 170 0.00 -2.68 16.03
N GLN A 171 1.05 -1.91 15.69
CA GLN A 171 1.37 -0.64 16.37
C GLN A 171 0.75 0.58 15.68
N LEU A 172 0.28 0.44 14.44
CA LEU A 172 -0.25 1.57 13.67
C LEU A 172 -1.69 1.87 14.08
N PRO A 173 -2.02 3.12 14.39
CA PRO A 173 -3.41 3.55 14.67
C PRO A 173 -4.20 3.70 13.37
N LEU A 174 -4.42 2.60 12.63
CA LEU A 174 -5.03 2.61 11.29
C LEU A 174 -6.42 3.22 11.27
N ASP A 175 -7.19 3.08 12.36
CA ASP A 175 -8.54 3.63 12.49
C ASP A 175 -8.55 5.18 12.49
N ALA A 176 -7.43 5.81 12.86
CA ALA A 176 -7.30 7.27 12.80
C ALA A 176 -7.08 7.80 11.38
N ASN A 177 -6.78 6.92 10.43
CA ASN A 177 -6.47 7.28 9.05
C ASN A 177 -7.74 7.49 8.23
N SER A 178 -7.60 8.27 7.15
CA SER A 178 -8.64 8.50 6.14
C SER A 178 -9.14 7.19 5.52
N ASP A 179 -10.40 7.14 5.12
CA ASP A 179 -10.96 6.06 4.32
C ASP A 179 -10.74 6.25 2.80
N ASP A 180 -10.14 7.37 2.40
CA ASP A 180 -9.82 7.73 1.00
C ASP A 180 -8.32 7.49 0.71
N PHE A 181 -7.83 7.85 -0.47
CA PHE A 181 -6.46 7.61 -0.99
C PHE A 181 -5.33 8.16 -0.10
N VAL A 182 -5.57 9.18 0.71
CA VAL A 182 -4.57 9.74 1.66
C VAL A 182 -4.16 8.72 2.73
N PHE A 183 -4.94 7.66 2.96
CA PHE A 183 -4.64 6.56 3.87
C PHE A 183 -3.19 6.08 3.76
N ASP A 184 -2.76 5.80 2.54
CA ASP A 184 -1.43 5.29 2.23
C ASP A 184 -0.30 6.21 2.71
N ASN A 185 -0.50 7.51 2.52
CA ASN A 185 0.45 8.52 2.92
C ASN A 185 0.48 8.70 4.45
N GLN A 186 -0.69 8.72 5.08
CA GLN A 186 -0.82 8.79 6.53
C GLN A 186 -0.15 7.59 7.21
N MET A 187 -0.31 6.40 6.66
CA MET A 187 0.33 5.19 7.15
C MET A 187 1.86 5.29 7.12
N LEU A 188 2.46 5.78 6.02
CA LEU A 188 3.91 5.99 5.96
C LEU A 188 4.40 7.05 6.95
N ALA A 189 3.65 8.14 7.11
CA ALA A 189 3.98 9.15 8.10
C ALA A 189 3.94 8.58 9.53
N GLN A 190 2.98 7.71 9.85
CA GLN A 190 2.91 7.02 11.14
C GLN A 190 4.09 6.06 11.35
N ILE A 191 4.51 5.33 10.32
CA ILE A 191 5.70 4.45 10.38
C ILE A 191 6.95 5.26 10.73
N LEU A 192 7.15 6.40 10.06
CA LEU A 192 8.25 7.32 10.35
C LEU A 192 8.12 7.96 11.75
N TRP A 193 6.90 8.22 12.21
CA TRP A 193 6.64 8.73 13.55
C TRP A 193 7.06 7.75 14.63
N LEU A 194 6.79 6.46 14.42
CA LEU A 194 7.22 5.37 15.30
C LEU A 194 8.75 5.11 15.26
N GLY A 195 9.48 5.81 14.38
CA GLY A 195 10.93 5.67 14.26
C GLY A 195 11.39 4.47 13.41
N TYR A 196 10.48 3.81 12.72
CA TYR A 196 10.86 2.71 11.83
C TYR A 196 11.52 3.20 10.55
N THR A 197 12.53 2.45 10.11
CA THR A 197 13.16 2.65 8.81
C THR A 197 12.32 1.96 7.73
N ILE A 198 12.12 2.66 6.60
CA ILE A 198 11.40 2.14 5.43
C ILE A 198 12.43 1.79 4.36
N ALA A 199 12.38 0.56 3.87
CA ALA A 199 13.19 0.12 2.74
C ALA A 199 12.44 0.35 1.42
N GLU A 200 13.21 0.43 0.32
CA GLU A 200 12.65 0.57 -1.02
C GLU A 200 13.31 -0.45 -1.96
N VAL A 201 12.49 -1.08 -2.80
CA VAL A 201 12.94 -1.89 -3.93
C VAL A 201 12.48 -1.24 -5.23
N SER A 202 13.34 -1.22 -6.25
CA SER A 202 12.94 -0.69 -7.57
C SER A 202 11.85 -1.55 -8.18
N CYS A 203 10.73 -0.94 -8.56
CA CYS A 203 9.57 -1.61 -9.11
C CYS A 203 9.26 -1.10 -10.53
N PRO A 204 9.53 -1.91 -11.57
CA PRO A 204 9.02 -1.64 -12.90
C PRO A 204 7.49 -1.64 -12.89
N THR A 205 6.88 -0.61 -13.45
CA THR A 205 5.42 -0.51 -13.56
C THR A 205 5.02 -0.35 -15.01
N LYS A 206 3.80 -0.78 -15.31
CA LYS A 206 3.17 -0.60 -16.62
C LYS A 206 1.90 0.21 -16.46
N TYR A 207 1.82 1.32 -17.18
CA TYR A 207 0.60 2.11 -17.27
C TYR A 207 -0.12 1.75 -18.56
N PHE A 208 -1.37 1.33 -18.48
CA PHE A 208 -2.26 1.01 -19.60
C PHE A 208 -3.66 1.54 -19.31
N ALA A 209 -4.51 1.58 -20.32
CA ALA A 209 -5.81 2.29 -20.26
C ALA A 209 -6.77 1.72 -19.18
N GLU A 210 -6.70 0.41 -18.91
CA GLU A 210 -7.53 -0.27 -17.91
C GLU A 210 -7.01 -0.12 -16.49
N ALA A 211 -5.76 0.39 -16.31
CA ALA A 211 -5.19 0.58 -15.00
C ALA A 211 -5.94 1.67 -14.22
N SER A 212 -6.26 1.40 -12.97
CA SER A 212 -6.97 2.34 -12.12
C SER A 212 -6.20 3.65 -11.97
N SER A 213 -6.82 4.77 -12.33
CA SER A 213 -6.22 6.08 -12.12
C SER A 213 -7.23 7.08 -11.58
N ILE A 214 -6.82 7.79 -10.53
CA ILE A 214 -7.62 8.89 -10.00
C ILE A 214 -7.67 10.04 -11.01
N ASN A 215 -8.83 10.69 -11.14
CA ASN A 215 -8.99 11.87 -11.99
C ASN A 215 -8.25 13.08 -11.41
N PHE A 216 -8.15 14.17 -12.20
CA PHE A 216 -7.38 15.37 -11.81
C PHE A 216 -7.86 15.99 -10.48
N SER A 217 -9.16 16.13 -10.27
CA SER A 217 -9.74 16.71 -9.04
C SER A 217 -9.40 15.86 -7.81
N ARG A 218 -9.54 14.53 -7.92
CA ARG A 218 -9.13 13.62 -6.84
C ARG A 218 -7.62 13.63 -6.61
N SER A 219 -6.83 13.77 -7.69
CA SER A 219 -5.36 13.90 -7.56
C SER A 219 -4.96 15.15 -6.80
N LEU A 220 -5.64 16.29 -7.04
CA LEU A 220 -5.40 17.53 -6.31
C LEU A 220 -5.77 17.39 -4.82
N LYS A 221 -6.96 16.85 -4.53
CA LYS A 221 -7.40 16.57 -3.14
C LYS A 221 -6.40 15.65 -2.42
N TYR A 222 -5.95 14.60 -3.10
CA TYR A 222 -4.92 13.70 -2.59
C TYR A 222 -3.61 14.44 -2.27
N GLY A 223 -3.08 15.22 -3.20
CA GLY A 223 -1.84 15.97 -3.01
C GLY A 223 -1.90 16.95 -1.84
N LEU A 224 -3.02 17.70 -1.70
CA LEU A 224 -3.24 18.58 -0.56
C LEU A 224 -3.33 17.79 0.76
N GLY A 225 -3.96 16.62 0.75
CA GLY A 225 -4.02 15.72 1.90
C GLY A 225 -2.63 15.20 2.32
N CYS A 226 -1.76 14.86 1.36
CA CYS A 226 -0.38 14.45 1.63
C CYS A 226 0.43 15.58 2.26
N LEU A 227 0.37 16.79 1.69
CA LEU A 227 1.06 17.97 2.24
C LEU A 227 0.55 18.33 3.65
N TRP A 228 -0.76 18.23 3.86
CA TRP A 228 -1.35 18.43 5.17
C TRP A 228 -0.87 17.40 6.19
N THR A 229 -0.82 16.12 5.82
CA THR A 229 -0.29 15.04 6.67
C THR A 229 1.18 15.30 7.04
N ALA A 230 2.01 15.68 6.08
CA ALA A 230 3.41 16.00 6.30
C ALA A 230 3.60 17.22 7.21
N LEU A 231 2.78 18.26 7.03
CA LEU A 231 2.77 19.45 7.90
C LEU A 231 2.33 19.06 9.32
N GLN A 232 1.25 18.29 9.47
CA GLN A 232 0.81 17.79 10.79
C GLN A 232 1.91 16.99 11.49
N PHE A 233 2.63 16.14 10.76
CA PHE A 233 3.76 15.39 11.29
C PHE A 233 4.81 16.34 11.89
N ARG A 234 5.23 17.37 11.14
CA ARG A 234 6.22 18.34 11.60
C ARG A 234 5.74 19.11 12.82
N LEU A 235 4.52 19.64 12.78
CA LEU A 235 3.95 20.40 13.90
C LEU A 235 3.77 19.55 15.16
N ALA A 236 3.34 18.29 15.02
CA ALA A 236 3.24 17.37 16.13
C ALA A 236 4.61 17.04 16.73
N LYS A 237 5.63 16.83 15.87
CA LYS A 237 7.02 16.58 16.31
C LYS A 237 7.62 17.78 17.07
N MET A 238 7.21 19.00 16.70
CA MET A 238 7.56 20.24 17.42
C MET A 238 6.67 20.48 18.67
N LYS A 239 5.72 19.57 18.98
CA LYS A 239 4.75 19.68 20.09
C LYS A 239 3.82 20.91 19.98
N LEU A 240 3.64 21.45 18.77
CA LEU A 240 2.77 22.61 18.53
C LEU A 240 1.30 22.22 18.38
N ILE A 241 1.01 20.98 17.99
CA ILE A 241 -0.34 20.44 17.88
C ILE A 241 -0.42 19.03 18.46
N LYS A 242 -1.64 18.61 18.86
CA LYS A 242 -1.98 17.21 19.13
C LYS A 242 -2.67 16.63 17.90
N SER A 243 -2.28 15.45 17.48
CA SER A 243 -2.87 14.76 16.34
C SER A 243 -3.21 13.32 16.68
N LYS A 244 -4.38 12.84 16.25
CA LYS A 244 -4.75 11.42 16.37
C LYS A 244 -3.87 10.52 15.50
N LEU A 245 -3.34 11.07 14.40
CA LEU A 245 -2.41 10.35 13.52
C LEU A 245 -1.05 10.12 14.18
N PHE A 246 -0.64 11.03 15.06
CA PHE A 246 0.69 11.06 15.67
C PHE A 246 0.54 11.15 17.20
N PRO A 247 0.14 10.05 17.86
CA PRO A 247 0.02 10.04 19.31
C PRO A 247 1.37 10.26 19.98
N SER A 248 1.37 11.01 21.08
CA SER A 248 2.57 11.13 21.93
C SER A 248 2.85 9.77 22.56
N PHE A 249 4.10 9.35 22.52
CA PHE A 249 4.55 8.23 23.35
C PHE A 249 4.54 8.68 24.80
N SER A 250 3.78 7.98 25.63
CA SER A 250 3.80 8.12 27.08
C SER A 250 5.07 7.51 27.66
#